data_bbffc0083a3be03585dc268220fa64f0
#
_entry.id   bbffc0083a3be03585dc268220fa64f0
#
_cell.length_a   1.000
_cell.length_b   1.000
_cell.length_c   1.000
_cell.angle_alpha   90.00
_cell.angle_beta   90.00
_cell.angle_gamma   90.00
#
_symmetry.space_group_name_H-M   'P 1'
#
loop_
_entity.id
_entity.type
_entity.pdbx_description
1 polymer ?
#
loop_
_entity_poly.entity_id
_entity_poly.type
_entity_poly.pdbx_seq_one_letter_code
_entity_poly.pdbx_strand_id
1 'polypeptide(L)'
;MEQRSRLDLKNAQRIVVKVGTSTLTHENGKMNLIRMERLSLALAELMNENREVILVSSGAIGVGMGKFNFRRRPLGIGVKQALAAVGQCELMNIYSRLFAAYNHTVAQILLTGTDLNDEVKRQNVMNTFRNLLDFGVLPIVNENDSVSVDEIKSMTTFGDNDTLSAVVSKLVSADLLIILSDIDGLYDCDPRENKECRLISVVEELAPVIRDSAGGAGTKRGTGGMVTKIHAAEIATGAGVDMIIANGDDPMIILKVLKGEEVGTWFMKQPAETEPDKRPVE
;
A
#
# COMPACT_ATOMS: atom_id res chain seq x y z
N MET A 1 27.78 14.43 -0.63
CA MET A 1 26.30 14.28 -0.67
C MET A 1 25.80 14.62 0.70
N GLU A 2 24.81 15.51 0.82
CA GLU A 2 24.16 15.80 2.10
C GLU A 2 23.49 14.54 2.63
N GLN A 3 23.70 14.24 3.90
CA GLN A 3 23.12 13.04 4.52
C GLN A 3 21.60 13.26 4.66
N ARG A 4 20.80 12.44 3.96
CA ARG A 4 19.34 12.52 4.02
C ARG A 4 18.83 12.24 5.44
N SER A 5 17.82 12.94 5.85
CA SER A 5 17.18 12.77 7.15
C SER A 5 15.68 12.51 7.03
N ARG A 6 15.05 11.95 8.07
CA ARG A 6 13.58 11.76 8.10
C ARG A 6 12.81 13.08 7.92
N LEU A 7 13.43 14.21 8.25
CA LEU A 7 12.83 15.53 8.02
C LEU A 7 12.58 15.82 6.53
N ASP A 8 13.30 15.17 5.62
CA ASP A 8 13.10 15.35 4.18
C ASP A 8 11.75 14.77 3.71
N LEU A 9 11.19 13.79 4.46
CA LEU A 9 9.89 13.20 4.17
C LEU A 9 8.73 14.20 4.26
N LYS A 10 8.91 15.29 5.02
CA LYS A 10 7.93 16.40 5.08
C LYS A 10 7.69 17.07 3.72
N ASN A 11 8.64 16.96 2.79
CA ASN A 11 8.58 17.57 1.47
C ASN A 11 7.85 16.69 0.44
N ALA A 12 7.47 15.45 0.80
CA ALA A 12 6.74 14.56 -0.08
C ALA A 12 5.40 15.17 -0.51
N GLN A 13 5.20 15.34 -1.80
CA GLN A 13 3.98 15.91 -2.37
C GLN A 13 3.01 14.83 -2.81
N ARG A 14 3.50 13.80 -3.51
CA ARG A 14 2.67 12.67 -3.96
C ARG A 14 2.94 11.46 -3.10
N ILE A 15 1.90 11.03 -2.37
CA ILE A 15 1.99 10.02 -1.32
C ILE A 15 1.04 8.87 -1.63
N VAL A 16 1.57 7.65 -1.66
CA VAL A 16 0.76 6.44 -1.71
C VAL A 16 0.70 5.84 -0.30
N VAL A 17 -0.50 5.59 0.18
CA VAL A 17 -0.73 4.92 1.47
C VAL A 17 -1.38 3.58 1.22
N LYS A 18 -0.79 2.51 1.75
CA LYS A 18 -1.37 1.17 1.67
C LYS A 18 -1.90 0.74 3.02
N VAL A 19 -3.12 0.23 3.03
CA VAL A 19 -3.76 -0.32 4.23
C VAL A 19 -4.20 -1.77 4.03
N GLY A 20 -3.86 -2.61 5.02
CA GLY A 20 -4.19 -4.04 5.01
C GLY A 20 -5.56 -4.35 5.61
N THR A 21 -6.05 -5.57 5.36
CA THR A 21 -7.33 -6.06 5.93
C THR A 21 -7.34 -6.03 7.46
N SER A 22 -6.22 -6.37 8.11
CA SER A 22 -6.09 -6.36 9.58
C SER A 22 -6.28 -4.97 10.19
N THR A 23 -5.90 -3.92 9.48
CA THR A 23 -6.13 -2.53 9.91
C THR A 23 -7.60 -2.15 9.76
N LEU A 24 -8.26 -2.59 8.68
CA LEU A 24 -9.62 -2.19 8.35
C LEU A 24 -10.71 -3.01 9.04
N THR A 25 -10.39 -4.20 9.57
CA THR A 25 -11.37 -5.11 10.14
C THR A 25 -10.99 -5.57 11.55
N HIS A 26 -12.01 -5.80 12.36
CA HIS A 26 -11.88 -6.53 13.61
C HIS A 26 -11.63 -8.03 13.36
N GLU A 27 -11.27 -8.75 14.42
CA GLU A 27 -11.07 -10.21 14.38
C GLU A 27 -12.28 -11.00 13.90
N ASN A 28 -13.47 -10.50 14.14
CA ASN A 28 -14.73 -11.10 13.71
C ASN A 28 -15.11 -10.78 12.26
N GLY A 29 -14.22 -10.11 11.49
CA GLY A 29 -14.44 -9.72 10.09
C GLY A 29 -15.31 -8.48 9.89
N LYS A 30 -15.83 -7.87 10.96
CA LYS A 30 -16.56 -6.60 10.87
C LYS A 30 -15.60 -5.43 10.66
N MET A 31 -16.08 -4.39 9.99
CA MET A 31 -15.31 -3.17 9.74
C MET A 31 -14.93 -2.46 11.05
N ASN A 32 -13.67 -2.07 11.16
CA ASN A 32 -13.18 -1.20 12.23
C ASN A 32 -13.40 0.27 11.84
N LEU A 33 -14.62 0.76 12.11
CA LEU A 33 -15.02 2.10 11.68
C LEU A 33 -14.14 3.19 12.32
N ILE A 34 -13.69 3.00 13.55
CA ILE A 34 -12.82 3.97 14.24
C ILE A 34 -11.48 4.10 13.49
N ARG A 35 -10.86 2.98 13.10
CA ARG A 35 -9.61 3.04 12.32
C ARG A 35 -9.83 3.61 10.93
N MET A 36 -10.96 3.29 10.29
CA MET A 36 -11.30 3.86 8.98
C MET A 36 -11.52 5.37 9.05
N GLU A 37 -12.19 5.86 10.08
CA GLU A 37 -12.39 7.29 10.30
C GLU A 37 -11.06 8.00 10.54
N ARG A 38 -10.18 7.46 11.40
CA ARG A 38 -8.84 8.01 11.64
C ARG A 38 -7.97 8.01 10.37
N LEU A 39 -8.06 6.95 9.58
CA LEU A 39 -7.38 6.87 8.28
C LEU A 39 -7.88 7.98 7.36
N SER A 40 -9.21 8.11 7.22
CA SER A 40 -9.82 9.13 6.37
C SER A 40 -9.47 10.54 6.83
N LEU A 41 -9.46 10.79 8.15
CA LEU A 41 -9.03 12.07 8.71
C LEU A 41 -7.57 12.37 8.38
N ALA A 42 -6.66 11.41 8.58
CA ALA A 42 -5.24 11.61 8.29
C ALA A 42 -4.99 11.92 6.80
N LEU A 43 -5.66 11.19 5.90
CA LEU A 43 -5.51 11.42 4.46
C LEU A 43 -6.17 12.73 4.02
N ALA A 44 -7.34 13.09 4.57
CA ALA A 44 -7.99 14.36 4.30
C ALA A 44 -7.12 15.55 4.72
N GLU A 45 -6.44 15.44 5.87
CA GLU A 45 -5.51 16.48 6.34
C GLU A 45 -4.35 16.69 5.34
N LEU A 46 -3.78 15.60 4.78
CA LEU A 46 -2.76 15.72 3.75
C LEU A 46 -3.28 16.39 2.47
N MET A 47 -4.51 16.06 2.06
CA MET A 47 -5.14 16.70 0.90
C MET A 47 -5.42 18.17 1.16
N ASN A 48 -5.79 18.57 2.38
CA ASN A 48 -5.96 19.96 2.79
C ASN A 48 -4.63 20.74 2.77
N GLU A 49 -3.49 20.04 2.95
CA GLU A 49 -2.14 20.62 2.76
C GLU A 49 -1.74 20.67 1.27
N ASN A 50 -2.65 20.44 0.33
CA ASN A 50 -2.43 20.37 -1.13
C ASN A 50 -1.47 19.25 -1.55
N ARG A 51 -1.44 18.15 -0.83
CA ARG A 51 -0.69 16.95 -1.24
C ARG A 51 -1.58 16.05 -2.08
N GLU A 52 -0.98 15.40 -3.04
CA GLU A 52 -1.63 14.36 -3.85
C GLU A 52 -1.57 13.03 -3.11
N VAL A 53 -2.71 12.49 -2.76
CA VAL A 53 -2.81 11.25 -1.97
C VAL A 53 -3.50 10.15 -2.77
N ILE A 54 -2.95 8.95 -2.73
CA ILE A 54 -3.51 7.74 -3.32
C ILE A 54 -3.61 6.69 -2.22
N LEU A 55 -4.77 6.05 -2.08
CA LEU A 55 -4.98 4.98 -1.11
C LEU A 55 -5.03 3.62 -1.81
N VAL A 56 -4.14 2.69 -1.44
CA VAL A 56 -4.24 1.28 -1.84
C VAL A 56 -4.87 0.50 -0.70
N SER A 57 -6.11 0.06 -0.89
CA SER A 57 -6.93 -0.55 0.16
C SER A 57 -7.16 -2.03 -0.08
N SER A 58 -6.82 -2.85 0.90
CA SER A 58 -7.20 -4.27 0.94
C SER A 58 -8.60 -4.46 1.56
N GLY A 59 -9.01 -5.71 1.67
CA GLY A 59 -10.11 -6.11 2.54
C GLY A 59 -11.45 -6.39 1.87
N ALA A 60 -11.56 -6.25 0.53
CA ALA A 60 -12.81 -6.50 -0.18
C ALA A 60 -13.43 -7.87 0.15
N ILE A 61 -12.65 -8.96 0.02
CA ILE A 61 -13.14 -10.31 0.38
C ILE A 61 -13.55 -10.38 1.86
N GLY A 62 -12.74 -9.80 2.77
CA GLY A 62 -13.02 -9.80 4.21
C GLY A 62 -14.33 -9.08 4.56
N VAL A 63 -14.57 -7.94 3.94
CA VAL A 63 -15.80 -7.16 4.10
C VAL A 63 -17.01 -7.94 3.55
N GLY A 64 -16.87 -8.55 2.37
CA GLY A 64 -17.92 -9.42 1.81
C GLY A 64 -18.23 -10.60 2.73
N MET A 65 -17.20 -11.24 3.29
CA MET A 65 -17.37 -12.30 4.30
C MET A 65 -18.15 -11.79 5.52
N GLY A 66 -17.80 -10.63 6.04
CA GLY A 66 -18.50 -10.01 7.18
C GLY A 66 -19.98 -9.72 6.89
N LYS A 67 -20.31 -9.28 5.67
CA LYS A 67 -21.68 -9.00 5.22
C LYS A 67 -22.57 -10.24 5.23
N PHE A 68 -22.02 -11.39 4.87
CA PHE A 68 -22.73 -12.68 4.81
C PHE A 68 -22.45 -13.58 6.01
N ASN A 69 -21.77 -13.10 7.05
CA ASN A 69 -21.43 -13.85 8.27
C ASN A 69 -20.62 -15.14 8.00
N PHE A 70 -19.74 -15.14 7.01
CA PHE A 70 -18.82 -16.25 6.78
C PHE A 70 -17.82 -16.37 7.93
N ARG A 71 -17.82 -17.50 8.63
CA ARG A 71 -16.89 -17.77 9.74
C ARG A 71 -15.49 -18.19 9.31
N ARG A 72 -15.34 -18.67 8.09
CA ARG A 72 -14.07 -19.15 7.52
C ARG A 72 -13.92 -18.66 6.09
N ARG A 73 -12.69 -18.40 5.68
CA ARG A 73 -12.39 -17.98 4.31
C ARG A 73 -12.72 -19.12 3.35
N PRO A 74 -13.56 -18.91 2.34
CA PRO A 74 -13.93 -19.94 1.39
C PRO A 74 -12.73 -20.36 0.53
N LEU A 75 -12.70 -21.62 0.11
CA LEU A 75 -11.63 -22.14 -0.74
C LEU A 75 -11.93 -21.90 -2.23
N GLY A 76 -13.21 -21.90 -2.62
CA GLY A 76 -13.62 -21.76 -4.02
C GLY A 76 -13.38 -20.37 -4.59
N ILE A 77 -12.74 -20.29 -5.76
CA ILE A 77 -12.39 -19.03 -6.45
C ILE A 77 -13.66 -18.21 -6.72
N GLY A 78 -14.68 -18.78 -7.32
CA GLY A 78 -15.92 -18.06 -7.64
C GLY A 78 -16.63 -17.47 -6.42
N VAL A 79 -16.53 -18.14 -5.25
CA VAL A 79 -17.08 -17.60 -4.00
C VAL A 79 -16.23 -16.41 -3.52
N LYS A 80 -14.91 -16.49 -3.62
CA LYS A 80 -14.02 -15.37 -3.27
C LYS A 80 -14.28 -14.16 -4.19
N GLN A 81 -14.41 -14.37 -5.50
CA GLN A 81 -14.73 -13.34 -6.49
C GLN A 81 -16.06 -12.65 -6.18
N ALA A 82 -17.11 -13.44 -5.89
CA ALA A 82 -18.42 -12.89 -5.50
C ALA A 82 -18.36 -12.08 -4.20
N LEU A 83 -17.62 -12.58 -3.19
CA LEU A 83 -17.41 -11.85 -1.94
C LEU A 83 -16.59 -10.58 -2.14
N ALA A 84 -15.58 -10.61 -3.01
CA ALA A 84 -14.80 -9.43 -3.38
C ALA A 84 -15.68 -8.36 -4.04
N ALA A 85 -16.53 -8.74 -4.98
CA ALA A 85 -17.44 -7.82 -5.67
C ALA A 85 -18.39 -7.11 -4.68
N VAL A 86 -19.02 -7.86 -3.77
CA VAL A 86 -19.89 -7.29 -2.73
C VAL A 86 -19.11 -6.43 -1.74
N GLY A 87 -17.97 -6.92 -1.27
CA GLY A 87 -17.17 -6.23 -0.27
C GLY A 87 -16.50 -4.98 -0.81
N GLN A 88 -16.08 -4.96 -2.08
CA GLN A 88 -15.54 -3.77 -2.72
C GLN A 88 -16.58 -2.64 -2.81
N CYS A 89 -17.83 -2.98 -3.17
CA CYS A 89 -18.93 -2.03 -3.18
C CYS A 89 -19.17 -1.43 -1.79
N GLU A 90 -19.17 -2.26 -0.74
CA GLU A 90 -19.34 -1.79 0.65
C GLU A 90 -18.19 -0.91 1.12
N LEU A 91 -16.93 -1.30 0.81
CA LEU A 91 -15.74 -0.49 1.11
C LEU A 91 -15.83 0.90 0.48
N MET A 92 -16.16 0.98 -0.80
CA MET A 92 -16.28 2.27 -1.49
C MET A 92 -17.40 3.13 -0.92
N ASN A 93 -18.52 2.53 -0.55
CA ASN A 93 -19.62 3.25 0.12
C ASN A 93 -19.18 3.86 1.45
N ILE A 94 -18.42 3.11 2.27
CA ILE A 94 -17.92 3.60 3.55
C ILE A 94 -16.88 4.72 3.32
N TYR A 95 -15.89 4.52 2.45
CA TYR A 95 -14.92 5.56 2.14
C TYR A 95 -15.56 6.83 1.60
N SER A 96 -16.50 6.70 0.64
CA SER A 96 -17.21 7.85 0.08
C SER A 96 -17.93 8.67 1.16
N ARG A 97 -18.57 8.00 2.14
CA ARG A 97 -19.24 8.67 3.24
C ARG A 97 -18.27 9.36 4.19
N LEU A 98 -17.15 8.70 4.53
CA LEU A 98 -16.15 9.25 5.45
C LEU A 98 -15.46 10.48 4.83
N PHE A 99 -15.01 10.38 3.59
CA PHE A 99 -14.33 11.50 2.91
C PHE A 99 -15.28 12.65 2.56
N ALA A 100 -16.55 12.38 2.28
CA ALA A 100 -17.55 13.42 2.08
C ALA A 100 -17.74 14.31 3.33
N ALA A 101 -17.53 13.78 4.55
CA ALA A 101 -17.55 14.56 5.77
C ALA A 101 -16.43 15.62 5.83
N TYR A 102 -15.34 15.41 5.10
CA TYR A 102 -14.20 16.32 4.96
C TYR A 102 -14.20 17.10 3.63
N ASN A 103 -15.31 17.04 2.88
CA ASN A 103 -15.47 17.69 1.57
C ASN A 103 -14.48 17.17 0.50
N HIS A 104 -14.06 15.91 0.58
CA HIS A 104 -13.24 15.25 -0.42
C HIS A 104 -14.03 14.21 -1.19
N THR A 105 -13.72 14.13 -2.49
CA THR A 105 -14.29 13.12 -3.40
C THR A 105 -13.33 11.96 -3.53
N VAL A 106 -13.86 10.73 -3.60
CA VAL A 106 -13.07 9.52 -3.83
C VAL A 106 -13.41 8.90 -5.19
N ALA A 107 -12.45 8.25 -5.81
CA ALA A 107 -12.66 7.48 -7.04
C ALA A 107 -12.12 6.06 -6.87
N GLN A 108 -12.80 5.06 -7.47
CA GLN A 108 -12.36 3.68 -7.46
C GLN A 108 -11.50 3.38 -8.68
N ILE A 109 -10.34 2.73 -8.46
CA ILE A 109 -9.51 2.13 -9.51
C ILE A 109 -9.27 0.67 -9.15
N LEU A 110 -9.69 -0.24 -10.03
CA LEU A 110 -9.43 -1.68 -9.89
C LEU A 110 -8.46 -2.12 -10.99
N LEU A 111 -7.36 -2.74 -10.56
CA LEU A 111 -6.26 -3.13 -11.45
C LEU A 111 -6.03 -4.64 -11.39
N THR A 112 -5.58 -5.19 -12.52
CA THR A 112 -4.98 -6.51 -12.60
C THR A 112 -3.53 -6.40 -13.10
N GLY A 113 -2.71 -7.42 -12.88
CA GLY A 113 -1.35 -7.43 -13.41
C GLY A 113 -1.30 -7.28 -14.94
N THR A 114 -2.29 -7.79 -15.66
CA THR A 114 -2.39 -7.65 -17.12
C THR A 114 -2.62 -6.21 -17.58
N ASP A 115 -3.29 -5.38 -16.76
CA ASP A 115 -3.55 -4.00 -17.12
C ASP A 115 -2.28 -3.14 -17.09
N LEU A 116 -1.29 -3.52 -16.27
CA LEU A 116 -0.02 -2.83 -16.18
C LEU A 116 1.08 -3.40 -17.09
N ASN A 117 0.91 -4.64 -17.56
CA ASN A 117 1.82 -5.26 -18.53
C ASN A 117 1.52 -4.85 -19.97
N ASP A 118 0.27 -4.46 -20.27
CA ASP A 118 -0.14 -3.93 -21.56
C ASP A 118 0.15 -2.42 -21.61
N GLU A 119 0.97 -2.00 -22.59
CA GLU A 119 1.44 -0.61 -22.69
C GLU A 119 0.27 0.38 -22.87
N VAL A 120 -0.73 0.05 -23.70
CA VAL A 120 -1.88 0.92 -23.96
C VAL A 120 -2.74 1.06 -22.72
N LYS A 121 -3.05 -0.05 -22.05
CA LYS A 121 -3.81 -0.03 -20.81
C LYS A 121 -3.06 0.71 -19.70
N ARG A 122 -1.76 0.45 -19.54
CA ARG A 122 -0.89 1.14 -18.59
C ARG A 122 -0.94 2.65 -18.79
N GLN A 123 -0.83 3.12 -20.04
CA GLN A 123 -0.92 4.54 -20.35
C GLN A 123 -2.31 5.12 -20.01
N ASN A 124 -3.39 4.38 -20.27
CA ASN A 124 -4.75 4.79 -19.90
C ASN A 124 -4.91 4.89 -18.38
N VAL A 125 -4.37 3.93 -17.63
CA VAL A 125 -4.35 3.96 -16.16
C VAL A 125 -3.59 5.19 -15.64
N MET A 126 -2.41 5.48 -16.20
CA MET A 126 -1.62 6.68 -15.84
C MET A 126 -2.39 7.97 -16.11
N ASN A 127 -3.05 8.08 -17.27
CA ASN A 127 -3.88 9.24 -17.62
C ASN A 127 -5.05 9.39 -16.64
N THR A 128 -5.66 8.28 -16.22
CA THR A 128 -6.75 8.29 -15.22
C THR A 128 -6.25 8.82 -13.89
N PHE A 129 -5.11 8.33 -13.38
CA PHE A 129 -4.52 8.84 -12.14
C PHE A 129 -4.23 10.33 -12.22
N ARG A 130 -3.58 10.78 -13.31
CA ARG A 130 -3.24 12.19 -13.50
C ARG A 130 -4.49 13.07 -13.42
N ASN A 131 -5.52 12.76 -14.18
CA ASN A 131 -6.74 13.56 -14.18
C ASN A 131 -7.45 13.55 -12.82
N LEU A 132 -7.49 12.42 -12.10
CA LEU A 132 -8.09 12.36 -10.77
C LEU A 132 -7.34 13.24 -9.78
N LEU A 133 -6.00 13.19 -9.79
CA LEU A 133 -5.17 14.03 -8.93
C LEU A 133 -5.31 15.51 -9.28
N ASP A 134 -5.33 15.86 -10.58
CA ASP A 134 -5.57 17.23 -11.05
C ASP A 134 -6.96 17.76 -10.61
N PHE A 135 -7.95 16.89 -10.47
CA PHE A 135 -9.30 17.24 -9.96
C PHE A 135 -9.35 17.31 -8.42
N GLY A 136 -8.26 17.02 -7.72
CA GLY A 136 -8.24 16.95 -6.25
C GLY A 136 -9.05 15.76 -5.68
N VAL A 137 -9.21 14.70 -6.47
CA VAL A 137 -9.94 13.48 -6.09
C VAL A 137 -8.95 12.47 -5.51
N LEU A 138 -9.34 11.78 -4.44
CA LEU A 138 -8.58 10.66 -3.86
C LEU A 138 -8.81 9.37 -4.64
N PRO A 139 -7.84 8.83 -5.39
CA PRO A 139 -7.95 7.50 -5.97
C PRO A 139 -7.84 6.44 -4.88
N ILE A 140 -8.81 5.52 -4.83
CA ILE A 140 -8.77 4.32 -3.98
C ILE A 140 -8.57 3.12 -4.89
N VAL A 141 -7.41 2.50 -4.75
CA VAL A 141 -6.93 1.41 -5.61
C VAL A 141 -7.07 0.08 -4.90
N ASN A 142 -7.48 -0.94 -5.62
CA ASN A 142 -7.43 -2.33 -5.18
C ASN A 142 -7.18 -3.25 -6.37
N GLU A 143 -6.80 -4.51 -6.10
CA GLU A 143 -6.83 -5.55 -7.12
C GLU A 143 -8.27 -5.85 -7.55
N ASN A 144 -8.46 -6.13 -8.85
CA ASN A 144 -9.76 -6.55 -9.36
C ASN A 144 -9.98 -8.05 -9.10
N ASP A 145 -10.18 -8.38 -7.82
CA ASP A 145 -10.42 -9.75 -7.36
C ASP A 145 -11.64 -10.42 -8.01
N SER A 146 -12.55 -9.64 -8.62
CA SER A 146 -13.74 -10.18 -9.25
C SER A 146 -13.47 -10.91 -10.57
N VAL A 147 -12.34 -10.61 -11.23
CA VAL A 147 -11.91 -11.21 -12.50
C VAL A 147 -10.53 -11.85 -12.40
N SER A 148 -9.85 -11.74 -11.26
CA SER A 148 -8.55 -12.33 -11.00
C SER A 148 -8.67 -13.85 -10.88
N VAL A 149 -7.75 -14.61 -11.52
CA VAL A 149 -7.73 -16.08 -11.50
C VAL A 149 -6.47 -16.56 -10.80
N ASP A 150 -6.63 -17.33 -9.72
CA ASP A 150 -5.54 -17.92 -8.92
C ASP A 150 -4.59 -18.84 -9.73
N GLU A 151 -5.06 -19.40 -10.85
CA GLU A 151 -4.33 -20.40 -11.64
C GLU A 151 -3.22 -19.79 -12.53
N ILE A 152 -3.25 -18.47 -12.79
CA ILE A 152 -2.25 -17.78 -13.61
C ILE A 152 -1.44 -16.82 -12.71
N LYS A 153 -0.97 -17.33 -11.57
CA LYS A 153 -0.34 -16.56 -10.50
C LYS A 153 0.95 -15.80 -10.86
N SER A 154 1.55 -16.04 -12.03
CA SER A 154 2.85 -15.45 -12.36
C SER A 154 2.80 -14.23 -13.28
N MET A 155 1.66 -13.95 -13.94
CA MET A 155 1.56 -12.85 -14.91
C MET A 155 0.35 -11.92 -14.74
N THR A 156 -0.68 -12.31 -14.01
CA THR A 156 -1.98 -11.62 -13.97
C THR A 156 -2.36 -11.05 -12.63
N THR A 157 -1.69 -11.44 -11.54
CA THR A 157 -1.96 -10.98 -10.18
C THR A 157 -0.73 -10.31 -9.58
N PHE A 158 -0.92 -9.31 -8.74
CA PHE A 158 0.16 -8.69 -7.97
C PHE A 158 0.62 -9.58 -6.81
N GLY A 159 -0.16 -10.62 -6.48
CA GLY A 159 0.09 -11.52 -5.37
C GLY A 159 -0.35 -10.97 -4.03
N ASP A 160 -0.21 -9.66 -3.81
CA ASP A 160 -0.62 -8.95 -2.60
C ASP A 160 -0.66 -7.43 -2.82
N ASN A 161 -1.33 -6.72 -1.90
CA ASN A 161 -1.48 -5.26 -2.00
C ASN A 161 -0.22 -4.48 -1.57
N ASP A 162 0.78 -5.09 -0.93
CA ASP A 162 2.07 -4.44 -0.68
C ASP A 162 2.76 -4.23 -2.04
N THR A 163 2.86 -5.30 -2.84
CA THR A 163 3.40 -5.26 -4.22
C THR A 163 2.60 -4.31 -5.11
N LEU A 164 1.25 -4.39 -5.09
CA LEU A 164 0.40 -3.47 -5.85
C LEU A 164 0.69 -2.01 -5.49
N SER A 165 0.85 -1.69 -4.20
CA SER A 165 1.12 -0.32 -3.75
C SER A 165 2.48 0.20 -4.23
N ALA A 166 3.51 -0.64 -4.26
CA ALA A 166 4.82 -0.28 -4.78
C ALA A 166 4.79 -0.06 -6.30
N VAL A 167 4.07 -0.91 -7.04
CA VAL A 167 3.88 -0.75 -8.50
C VAL A 167 3.08 0.52 -8.81
N VAL A 168 2.02 0.82 -8.06
CA VAL A 168 1.26 2.07 -8.18
C VAL A 168 2.17 3.27 -7.88
N SER A 169 2.97 3.21 -6.81
CA SER A 169 3.91 4.29 -6.44
C SER A 169 4.90 4.60 -7.58
N LYS A 170 5.47 3.55 -8.19
CA LYS A 170 6.32 3.69 -9.38
C LYS A 170 5.54 4.31 -10.55
N LEU A 171 4.33 3.82 -10.82
CA LEU A 171 3.50 4.24 -11.97
C LEU A 171 3.15 5.72 -11.92
N VAL A 172 2.84 6.23 -10.73
CA VAL A 172 2.45 7.62 -10.51
C VAL A 172 3.63 8.53 -10.14
N SER A 173 4.87 8.00 -10.11
CA SER A 173 6.06 8.73 -9.65
C SER A 173 5.85 9.36 -8.28
N ALA A 174 5.44 8.55 -7.30
CA ALA A 174 5.23 9.01 -5.94
C ALA A 174 6.56 9.42 -5.27
N ASP A 175 6.50 10.34 -4.32
CA ASP A 175 7.65 10.70 -3.47
C ASP A 175 7.82 9.70 -2.32
N LEU A 176 6.67 9.21 -1.80
CA LEU A 176 6.63 8.38 -0.61
C LEU A 176 5.54 7.32 -0.70
N LEU A 177 5.89 6.08 -0.33
CA LEU A 177 4.97 4.98 -0.05
C LEU A 177 4.94 4.71 1.46
N ILE A 178 3.75 4.72 2.07
CA ILE A 178 3.55 4.33 3.48
C ILE A 178 2.73 3.04 3.52
N ILE A 179 3.32 1.96 4.02
CA ILE A 179 2.62 0.68 4.25
C ILE A 179 2.23 0.59 5.72
N LEU A 180 0.94 0.68 5.99
CA LEU A 180 0.37 0.41 7.31
C LEU A 180 0.21 -1.10 7.51
N SER A 181 0.83 -1.61 8.55
CA SER A 181 0.89 -3.03 8.89
C SER A 181 0.48 -3.28 10.35
N ASP A 182 0.40 -4.55 10.74
CA ASP A 182 0.20 -5.03 12.11
C ASP A 182 1.51 -5.16 12.91
N ILE A 183 2.62 -4.65 12.35
CA ILE A 183 3.94 -4.61 12.99
C ILE A 183 4.50 -3.19 12.92
N ASP A 184 5.38 -2.85 13.84
CA ASP A 184 5.95 -1.49 13.93
C ASP A 184 6.91 -1.16 12.77
N GLY A 185 7.51 -2.17 12.14
CA GLY A 185 8.47 -2.04 11.05
C GLY A 185 9.29 -3.30 10.87
N LEU A 186 10.49 -3.17 10.31
CA LEU A 186 11.46 -4.26 10.17
C LEU A 186 12.28 -4.40 11.45
N TYR A 187 12.43 -5.63 11.95
CA TYR A 187 13.28 -5.95 13.09
C TYR A 187 14.50 -6.74 12.63
N ASP A 188 15.56 -6.70 13.42
CA ASP A 188 16.80 -7.47 13.20
C ASP A 188 16.64 -8.98 13.45
N CYS A 189 15.53 -9.40 14.06
CA CYS A 189 15.12 -10.79 14.26
C CYS A 189 13.58 -10.91 14.34
N ASP A 190 13.01 -12.12 14.49
CA ASP A 190 11.56 -12.27 14.66
C ASP A 190 11.13 -11.88 16.09
N PRO A 191 10.40 -10.75 16.28
CA PRO A 191 10.01 -10.28 17.62
C PRO A 191 8.99 -11.19 18.32
N ARG A 192 8.42 -12.17 17.61
CA ARG A 192 7.53 -13.19 18.20
C ARG A 192 8.31 -14.30 18.89
N GLU A 193 9.52 -14.56 18.42
CA GLU A 193 10.43 -15.59 18.96
C GLU A 193 11.42 -15.01 19.98
N ASN A 194 11.88 -13.78 19.74
CA ASN A 194 12.84 -13.10 20.62
C ASN A 194 12.38 -11.67 20.95
N LYS A 195 12.15 -11.40 22.23
CA LYS A 195 11.72 -10.07 22.71
C LYS A 195 12.84 -9.01 22.73
N GLU A 196 14.10 -9.43 22.54
CA GLU A 196 15.26 -8.52 22.49
C GLU A 196 15.52 -7.95 21.08
N CYS A 197 14.70 -8.34 20.09
CA CYS A 197 14.80 -7.80 18.73
C CYS A 197 14.66 -6.28 18.73
N ARG A 198 15.47 -5.64 17.91
CA ARG A 198 15.47 -4.18 17.77
C ARG A 198 14.82 -3.78 16.44
N LEU A 199 14.00 -2.75 16.50
CA LEU A 199 13.43 -2.13 15.31
C LEU A 199 14.55 -1.46 14.51
N ILE A 200 14.64 -1.76 13.23
CA ILE A 200 15.53 -1.10 12.28
C ILE A 200 14.86 0.20 11.84
N SER A 201 15.40 1.32 12.29
CA SER A 201 14.80 2.63 12.01
C SER A 201 14.99 3.04 10.53
N VAL A 202 16.17 2.79 9.95
CA VAL A 202 16.51 3.18 8.57
C VAL A 202 17.19 2.03 7.83
N VAL A 203 16.82 1.82 6.58
CA VAL A 203 17.46 0.92 5.61
C VAL A 203 17.92 1.78 4.44
N GLU A 204 19.21 2.06 4.38
CA GLU A 204 19.81 2.85 3.30
C GLU A 204 19.93 2.04 2.01
N GLU A 205 20.26 0.75 2.13
CA GLU A 205 20.39 -0.19 1.02
C GLU A 205 19.81 -1.54 1.41
N LEU A 206 19.06 -2.14 0.48
CA LEU A 206 18.48 -3.48 0.66
C LEU A 206 19.54 -4.57 0.43
N ALA A 207 20.39 -4.79 1.43
CA ALA A 207 21.40 -5.84 1.39
C ALA A 207 20.76 -7.25 1.36
N PRO A 208 21.42 -8.27 0.76
CA PRO A 208 20.91 -9.66 0.71
C PRO A 208 20.52 -10.23 2.09
N VAL A 209 21.24 -9.84 3.14
CA VAL A 209 20.96 -10.26 4.54
C VAL A 209 19.58 -9.83 5.02
N ILE A 210 19.08 -8.68 4.56
CA ILE A 210 17.73 -8.19 4.92
C ILE A 210 16.66 -9.06 4.26
N ARG A 211 16.90 -9.54 3.05
CA ARG A 211 16.01 -10.47 2.34
C ARG A 211 15.89 -11.81 3.07
N ASP A 212 17.01 -12.32 3.54
CA ASP A 212 17.07 -13.61 4.24
C ASP A 212 16.42 -13.54 5.65
N SER A 213 16.53 -12.40 6.33
CA SER A 213 15.90 -12.16 7.64
C SER A 213 14.37 -12.05 7.58
N ALA A 214 13.81 -11.73 6.41
CA ALA A 214 12.37 -11.59 6.18
C ALA A 214 11.62 -12.93 6.04
N GLY A 215 12.31 -14.07 6.00
CA GLY A 215 11.78 -15.42 5.70
C GLY A 215 10.80 -16.02 6.73
N GLY A 216 10.40 -15.30 7.78
CA GLY A 216 9.41 -15.76 8.77
C GLY A 216 7.96 -15.67 8.27
N ALA A 217 7.14 -16.69 8.56
CA ALA A 217 5.74 -16.78 8.14
C ALA A 217 4.90 -15.62 8.70
N GLY A 218 4.15 -14.95 7.82
CA GLY A 218 3.22 -13.87 8.18
C GLY A 218 2.05 -14.31 9.06
N THR A 219 1.25 -13.37 9.53
CA THR A 219 0.08 -13.62 10.37
C THR A 219 -1.01 -14.40 9.63
N LYS A 220 -1.82 -15.18 10.36
CA LYS A 220 -2.92 -16.02 9.82
C LYS A 220 -4.00 -15.26 9.04
N ARG A 221 -4.00 -13.91 9.03
CA ARG A 221 -5.05 -13.05 8.45
C ARG A 221 -4.63 -12.29 7.18
N GLY A 222 -3.35 -12.05 6.99
CA GLY A 222 -2.83 -11.35 5.81
C GLY A 222 -2.19 -12.31 4.83
N THR A 223 -2.34 -12.07 3.55
CA THR A 223 -1.60 -12.76 2.49
C THR A 223 -0.17 -12.26 2.36
N GLY A 224 0.16 -11.09 3.02
CA GLY A 224 1.46 -10.46 3.00
C GLY A 224 2.23 -10.63 4.32
N GLY A 225 3.40 -11.30 4.27
CA GLY A 225 4.37 -11.33 5.38
C GLY A 225 5.43 -10.23 5.23
N MET A 226 6.51 -10.29 6.02
CA MET A 226 7.64 -9.38 5.86
C MET A 226 8.27 -9.49 4.47
N VAL A 227 8.30 -10.69 3.88
CA VAL A 227 8.80 -10.94 2.52
C VAL A 227 8.12 -10.05 1.47
N THR A 228 6.79 -9.93 1.51
CA THR A 228 6.06 -9.09 0.55
C THR A 228 6.36 -7.60 0.73
N LYS A 229 6.60 -7.17 1.96
CA LYS A 229 6.98 -5.78 2.28
C LYS A 229 8.40 -5.45 1.82
N ILE A 230 9.33 -6.40 1.96
CA ILE A 230 10.69 -6.25 1.43
C ILE A 230 10.66 -6.20 -0.10
N HIS A 231 9.87 -7.08 -0.74
CA HIS A 231 9.71 -7.02 -2.20
C HIS A 231 9.09 -5.68 -2.65
N ALA A 232 8.09 -5.18 -1.93
CA ALA A 232 7.54 -3.84 -2.19
C ALA A 232 8.59 -2.73 -2.02
N ALA A 233 9.47 -2.85 -1.00
CA ALA A 233 10.57 -1.91 -0.78
C ALA A 233 11.56 -1.92 -1.95
N GLU A 234 11.91 -3.10 -2.49
CA GLU A 234 12.77 -3.22 -3.67
C GLU A 234 12.19 -2.48 -4.88
N ILE A 235 10.90 -2.68 -5.15
CA ILE A 235 10.21 -2.02 -6.26
C ILE A 235 10.16 -0.51 -6.07
N ALA A 236 9.74 -0.05 -4.88
CA ALA A 236 9.57 1.37 -4.60
C ALA A 236 10.91 2.10 -4.58
N THR A 237 11.91 1.62 -3.82
CA THR A 237 13.20 2.29 -3.68
C THR A 237 14.00 2.28 -4.99
N GLY A 238 13.96 1.17 -5.74
CA GLY A 238 14.55 1.08 -7.08
C GLY A 238 13.89 1.99 -8.11
N ALA A 239 12.65 2.43 -7.86
CA ALA A 239 11.96 3.43 -8.68
C ALA A 239 12.15 4.88 -8.19
N GLY A 240 13.01 5.11 -7.20
CA GLY A 240 13.25 6.45 -6.65
C GLY A 240 12.19 6.92 -5.65
N VAL A 241 11.40 6.01 -5.09
CA VAL A 241 10.35 6.28 -4.10
C VAL A 241 10.84 5.88 -2.70
N ASP A 242 10.76 6.79 -1.74
CA ASP A 242 10.98 6.45 -0.33
C ASP A 242 9.85 5.55 0.17
N MET A 243 10.15 4.57 1.02
CA MET A 243 9.09 3.73 1.58
C MET A 243 9.19 3.65 3.10
N ILE A 244 8.03 3.70 3.77
CA ILE A 244 7.92 3.49 5.22
C ILE A 244 7.02 2.30 5.51
N ILE A 245 7.45 1.41 6.41
CA ILE A 245 6.58 0.44 7.06
C ILE A 245 6.31 0.95 8.48
N ALA A 246 5.04 1.07 8.85
CA ALA A 246 4.64 1.54 10.17
C ALA A 246 3.42 0.79 10.69
N ASN A 247 3.21 0.82 12.01
CA ASN A 247 2.07 0.18 12.67
C ASN A 247 0.77 0.93 12.35
N GLY A 248 -0.17 0.23 11.75
CA GLY A 248 -1.48 0.75 11.34
C GLY A 248 -2.58 0.67 12.41
N ASP A 249 -2.25 0.31 13.66
CA ASP A 249 -3.24 0.29 14.75
C ASP A 249 -3.81 1.68 15.02
N ASP A 250 -2.98 2.72 14.86
CA ASP A 250 -3.42 4.09 14.78
C ASP A 250 -2.98 4.74 13.45
N PRO A 251 -3.89 4.87 12.46
CA PRO A 251 -3.56 5.47 11.16
C PRO A 251 -3.07 6.93 11.22
N MET A 252 -3.24 7.62 12.34
CA MET A 252 -2.67 8.96 12.54
C MET A 252 -1.13 8.96 12.54
N ILE A 253 -0.50 7.78 12.59
CA ILE A 253 0.95 7.62 12.42
C ILE A 253 1.44 8.18 11.08
N ILE A 254 0.60 8.23 10.05
CA ILE A 254 0.89 8.87 8.75
C ILE A 254 1.38 10.31 8.95
N LEU A 255 0.70 11.07 9.80
CA LEU A 255 1.08 12.47 10.06
C LEU A 255 2.41 12.57 10.83
N LYS A 256 2.72 11.59 11.69
CA LYS A 256 4.01 11.53 12.39
C LYS A 256 5.16 11.25 11.42
N VAL A 257 4.96 10.33 10.46
CA VAL A 257 5.92 10.07 9.38
C VAL A 257 6.28 11.36 8.64
N LEU A 258 5.26 12.13 8.25
CA LEU A 258 5.47 13.39 7.50
C LEU A 258 5.99 14.55 8.35
N LYS A 259 5.95 14.45 9.66
CA LYS A 259 6.66 15.36 10.57
C LYS A 259 8.13 14.99 10.77
N GLY A 260 8.57 13.87 10.20
CA GLY A 260 9.93 13.34 10.35
C GLY A 260 10.18 12.68 11.71
N GLU A 261 9.11 12.30 12.42
CA GLU A 261 9.25 11.56 13.68
C GLU A 261 9.88 10.17 13.42
N GLU A 262 10.61 9.67 14.40
CA GLU A 262 11.28 8.37 14.32
C GLU A 262 10.30 7.22 14.59
N VAL A 263 9.40 6.98 13.64
CA VAL A 263 8.39 5.91 13.66
C VAL A 263 8.57 4.98 12.48
N GLY A 264 8.35 3.68 12.70
CA GLY A 264 8.47 2.66 11.66
C GLY A 264 9.90 2.48 11.11
N THR A 265 10.01 1.74 10.02
CA THR A 265 11.25 1.56 9.25
C THR A 265 11.18 2.34 7.95
N TRP A 266 12.17 3.21 7.73
CA TRP A 266 12.33 3.96 6.51
C TRP A 266 13.32 3.26 5.58
N PHE A 267 12.84 2.86 4.39
CA PHE A 267 13.64 2.38 3.28
C PHE A 267 13.92 3.56 2.35
N MET A 268 15.18 3.93 2.25
CA MET A 268 15.60 5.09 1.47
C MET A 268 15.57 4.77 -0.03
N LYS A 269 15.02 5.70 -0.80
CA LYS A 269 15.04 5.60 -2.26
C LYS A 269 16.48 5.54 -2.77
N GLN A 270 16.72 4.67 -3.74
CA GLN A 270 17.99 4.60 -4.44
C GLN A 270 18.11 5.79 -5.41
N PRO A 271 19.34 6.27 -5.68
CA PRO A 271 19.54 7.20 -6.78
C PRO A 271 18.94 6.60 -8.06
N ALA A 272 18.19 7.38 -8.82
CA ALA A 272 17.68 6.91 -10.11
C ALA A 272 18.88 6.40 -10.92
N GLU A 273 18.82 5.15 -11.40
CA GLU A 273 19.76 4.68 -12.39
C GLU A 273 19.66 5.64 -13.57
N THR A 274 20.71 6.42 -13.79
CA THR A 274 20.84 7.21 -15.02
C THR A 274 20.82 6.19 -16.16
N GLU A 275 19.73 6.18 -16.97
CA GLU A 275 19.74 5.41 -18.21
C GLU A 275 21.08 5.68 -18.93
N PRO A 276 21.80 4.63 -19.33
CA PRO A 276 23.03 4.84 -20.08
C PRO A 276 22.67 5.65 -21.33
N ASP A 277 23.31 6.81 -21.45
CA ASP A 277 23.21 7.74 -22.57
C ASP A 277 23.25 6.96 -23.89
N LYS A 278 22.10 6.71 -24.50
CA LYS A 278 22.00 6.15 -25.85
C LYS A 278 22.42 7.25 -26.82
N ARG A 279 23.74 7.51 -26.90
CA ARG A 279 24.26 8.27 -28.03
C ARG A 279 23.96 7.51 -29.31
N PRO A 280 23.40 8.16 -30.33
CA PRO A 280 23.27 7.54 -31.64
C PRO A 280 24.67 7.20 -32.12
N VAL A 281 24.90 5.94 -32.45
CA VAL A 281 26.08 5.52 -33.22
C VAL A 281 25.89 6.09 -34.60
N GLU A 282 26.78 7.02 -34.99
CA GLU A 282 26.89 7.58 -36.34
C GLU A 282 27.14 6.49 -37.40
#